data_b97eb69fd72017ca6d0b14d9d8636bb6
#
_entry.id   b97eb69fd72017ca6d0b14d9d8636bb6
#
_cell.length_a   1.000
_cell.length_b   1.000
_cell.length_c   1.000
_cell.angle_alpha   90.00
_cell.angle_beta   90.00
_cell.angle_gamma   90.00
#
_symmetry.space_group_name_H-M   'P 1'
#
loop_
_entity.id
_entity.type
_entity.pdbx_description
1 polymer ?
#
loop_
_entity_poly.entity_id
_entity_poly.type
_entity_poly.pdbx_seq_one_letter_code
_entity_poly.pdbx_strand_id
1 'polypeptide(L)'
;AGLVDFAELLLRAHELLRDTPALLAHYRHRFGQILVDEFQDTNAIQYGFVRLLAGNGNDAGSGQVFVVGDDDQAIYGWRGAKVENVQRFLRDFTGAATLKLEQNYRSSANILNAANAVIAHNQDRLGKQLWTDAGEGEPIDLYAAYNEVDEARYAVERIAQWVQGGGNHGEAAILYRSNAQSRAFEEALLAAQVPYRV
;
A
#
# COMPACT_ATOMS: atom_id res chain seq x y z
N ALA A 1 -25.62 -13.39 -20.49
CA ALA A 1 -24.31 -14.02 -20.66
C ALA A 1 -23.72 -14.37 -19.31
N GLY A 2 -23.91 -14.94 -18.36
CA GLY A 2 -23.34 -15.54 -17.15
C GLY A 2 -21.88 -15.15 -16.75
N LEU A 3 -21.38 -14.03 -17.25
CA LEU A 3 -20.07 -13.51 -16.89
C LEU A 3 -20.22 -12.45 -15.81
N VAL A 4 -19.36 -12.49 -14.81
CA VAL A 4 -19.25 -11.52 -13.73
C VAL A 4 -17.79 -11.04 -13.64
N ASP A 5 -17.58 -9.77 -13.32
CA ASP A 5 -16.26 -9.23 -12.99
C ASP A 5 -15.96 -9.33 -11.48
N PHE A 6 -14.76 -8.95 -11.08
CA PHE A 6 -14.37 -9.04 -9.66
C PHE A 6 -15.20 -8.12 -8.75
N ALA A 7 -15.61 -6.94 -9.24
CA ALA A 7 -16.44 -6.02 -8.48
C ALA A 7 -17.84 -6.60 -8.25
N GLU A 8 -18.41 -7.22 -9.28
CA GLU A 8 -19.70 -7.92 -9.21
C GLU A 8 -19.65 -9.10 -8.24
N LEU A 9 -18.58 -9.90 -8.23
CA LEU A 9 -18.42 -11.01 -7.29
C LEU A 9 -18.48 -10.53 -5.83
N LEU A 10 -17.76 -9.46 -5.51
CA LEU A 10 -17.76 -8.89 -4.16
C LEU A 10 -19.14 -8.34 -3.80
N LEU A 11 -19.79 -7.62 -4.72
CA LEU A 11 -21.12 -7.08 -4.52
C LEU A 11 -22.13 -8.19 -4.25
N ARG A 12 -22.14 -9.24 -5.05
CA ARG A 12 -23.04 -10.39 -4.88
C ARG A 12 -22.78 -11.16 -3.58
N ALA A 13 -21.53 -11.32 -3.21
CA ALA A 13 -21.20 -11.93 -1.93
C ALA A 13 -21.70 -11.09 -0.75
N HIS A 14 -21.56 -9.76 -0.82
CA HIS A 14 -22.09 -8.85 0.17
C HIS A 14 -23.63 -8.91 0.25
N GLU A 15 -24.32 -8.86 -0.90
CA GLU A 15 -25.79 -8.97 -0.95
C GLU A 15 -26.29 -10.32 -0.40
N LEU A 16 -25.67 -11.42 -0.80
CA LEU A 16 -26.02 -12.76 -0.33
C LEU A 16 -25.93 -12.87 1.19
N LEU A 17 -24.87 -12.38 1.79
CA LEU A 17 -24.70 -12.41 3.25
C LEU A 17 -25.68 -11.46 3.95
N ARG A 18 -25.93 -10.27 3.40
CA ARG A 18 -26.88 -9.30 3.92
C ARG A 18 -28.32 -9.85 3.93
N ASP A 19 -28.70 -10.50 2.82
CA ASP A 19 -30.09 -10.91 2.58
C ASP A 19 -30.39 -12.33 3.10
N THR A 20 -29.37 -13.05 3.59
CA THR A 20 -29.50 -14.42 4.13
C THR A 20 -28.96 -14.50 5.57
N PRO A 21 -29.77 -14.14 6.59
CA PRO A 21 -29.31 -14.07 7.97
C PRO A 21 -28.68 -15.35 8.52
N ALA A 22 -29.20 -16.52 8.13
CA ALA A 22 -28.66 -17.80 8.55
C ALA A 22 -27.24 -18.03 8.03
N LEU A 23 -26.99 -17.64 6.77
CA LEU A 23 -25.66 -17.74 6.15
C LEU A 23 -24.68 -16.74 6.81
N LEU A 24 -25.12 -15.51 7.06
CA LEU A 24 -24.35 -14.51 7.77
C LEU A 24 -23.94 -14.99 9.17
N ALA A 25 -24.91 -15.54 9.94
CA ALA A 25 -24.64 -16.09 11.27
C ALA A 25 -23.62 -17.23 11.22
N HIS A 26 -23.73 -18.11 10.22
CA HIS A 26 -22.75 -19.19 10.01
C HIS A 26 -21.33 -18.65 9.80
N TYR A 27 -21.15 -17.65 8.92
CA TYR A 27 -19.83 -17.09 8.65
C TYR A 27 -19.29 -16.23 9.80
N ARG A 28 -20.14 -15.49 10.52
CA ARG A 28 -19.74 -14.79 11.75
C ARG A 28 -19.22 -15.75 12.81
N HIS A 29 -19.88 -16.88 12.99
CA HIS A 29 -19.42 -17.91 13.92
C HIS A 29 -18.08 -18.53 13.49
N ARG A 30 -17.90 -18.74 12.16
CA ARG A 30 -16.68 -19.31 11.59
C ARG A 30 -15.50 -18.36 11.66
N PHE A 31 -15.74 -17.06 11.44
CA PHE A 31 -14.70 -16.02 11.40
C PHE A 31 -14.75 -15.17 12.68
N GLY A 32 -14.36 -15.78 13.79
CA GLY A 32 -14.30 -15.09 15.09
C GLY A 32 -13.22 -14.00 15.15
N GLN A 33 -12.25 -14.03 14.23
CA GLN A 33 -11.17 -13.05 14.11
C GLN A 33 -11.02 -12.67 12.63
N ILE A 34 -11.00 -11.37 12.36
CA ILE A 34 -10.89 -10.80 11.02
C ILE A 34 -9.68 -9.87 11.01
N LEU A 35 -8.70 -10.18 10.19
CA LEU A 35 -7.51 -9.37 9.98
C LEU A 35 -7.58 -8.76 8.58
N VAL A 36 -7.37 -7.45 8.49
CA VAL A 36 -7.38 -6.72 7.23
C VAL A 36 -6.06 -5.97 7.09
N ASP A 37 -5.34 -6.26 6.04
CA ASP A 37 -4.10 -5.56 5.68
C ASP A 37 -4.38 -4.50 4.60
N GLU A 38 -3.48 -3.52 4.47
CA GLU A 38 -3.58 -2.40 3.51
C GLU A 38 -4.96 -1.72 3.55
N PHE A 39 -5.45 -1.48 4.77
CA PHE A 39 -6.82 -1.03 4.99
C PHE A 39 -7.15 0.30 4.32
N GLN A 40 -6.17 1.19 4.11
CA GLN A 40 -6.32 2.47 3.40
C GLN A 40 -6.75 2.29 1.94
N ASP A 41 -6.48 1.12 1.34
CA ASP A 41 -6.81 0.82 -0.06
C ASP A 41 -8.21 0.20 -0.23
N THR A 42 -8.96 0.05 0.87
CA THR A 42 -10.31 -0.51 0.83
C THR A 42 -11.32 0.46 0.23
N ASN A 43 -12.18 -0.06 -0.65
CA ASN A 43 -13.35 0.67 -1.14
C ASN A 43 -14.57 0.50 -0.21
N ALA A 44 -15.66 1.20 -0.52
CA ALA A 44 -16.86 1.18 0.31
C ALA A 44 -17.52 -0.21 0.44
N ILE A 45 -17.49 -1.03 -0.62
CA ILE A 45 -18.04 -2.40 -0.60
C ILE A 45 -17.17 -3.33 0.24
N GLN A 46 -15.84 -3.24 0.11
CA GLN A 46 -14.90 -4.03 0.91
C GLN A 46 -15.05 -3.71 2.39
N TYR A 47 -15.12 -2.43 2.74
CA TYR A 47 -15.37 -2.03 4.11
C TYR A 47 -16.74 -2.49 4.61
N GLY A 48 -17.80 -2.35 3.78
CA GLY A 48 -19.15 -2.86 4.11
C GLY A 48 -19.15 -4.38 4.34
N PHE A 49 -18.38 -5.12 3.56
CA PHE A 49 -18.24 -6.58 3.71
C PHE A 49 -17.55 -6.95 5.03
N VAL A 50 -16.48 -6.26 5.41
CA VAL A 50 -15.81 -6.44 6.71
C VAL A 50 -16.77 -6.16 7.85
N ARG A 51 -17.51 -5.03 7.80
CA ARG A 51 -18.51 -4.69 8.82
C ARG A 51 -19.62 -5.72 8.92
N LEU A 52 -20.11 -6.22 7.79
CA LEU A 52 -21.17 -7.21 7.75
C LEU A 52 -20.73 -8.50 8.46
N LEU A 53 -19.50 -8.96 8.21
CA LEU A 53 -18.96 -10.16 8.87
C LEU A 53 -18.63 -9.92 10.36
N ALA A 54 -18.04 -8.78 10.67
CA ALA A 54 -17.63 -8.46 12.04
C ALA A 54 -18.82 -8.22 12.99
N GLY A 55 -19.94 -7.74 12.47
CA GLY A 55 -21.04 -7.26 13.31
C GLY A 55 -20.72 -5.89 13.94
N ASN A 56 -21.52 -5.50 14.92
CA ASN A 56 -21.39 -4.18 15.58
C ASN A 56 -20.57 -4.25 16.89
N GLY A 57 -19.82 -5.33 17.11
CA GLY A 57 -19.04 -5.53 18.35
C GLY A 57 -19.89 -5.93 19.58
N ASN A 58 -21.18 -5.59 19.58
CA ASN A 58 -22.11 -5.87 20.69
C ASN A 58 -23.10 -7.01 20.39
N ASP A 59 -23.09 -7.52 19.14
CA ASP A 59 -23.98 -8.61 18.74
C ASP A 59 -23.42 -9.97 19.18
N ALA A 60 -24.28 -10.89 19.58
CA ALA A 60 -23.87 -12.27 19.81
C ALA A 60 -23.27 -12.86 18.54
N GLY A 61 -21.99 -13.27 18.61
CA GLY A 61 -21.24 -13.74 17.44
C GLY A 61 -20.48 -12.66 16.69
N SER A 62 -20.37 -11.44 17.23
CA SER A 62 -19.46 -10.42 16.69
C SER A 62 -18.00 -10.90 16.72
N GLY A 63 -17.33 -10.82 15.60
CA GLY A 63 -15.90 -11.12 15.48
C GLY A 63 -15.02 -9.97 15.96
N GLN A 64 -13.81 -10.32 16.39
CA GLN A 64 -12.77 -9.32 16.64
C GLN A 64 -12.16 -8.88 15.30
N VAL A 65 -12.01 -7.57 15.12
CA VAL A 65 -11.41 -7.01 13.89
C VAL A 65 -10.09 -6.34 14.23
N PHE A 66 -9.07 -6.68 13.48
CA PHE A 66 -7.77 -6.05 13.51
C PHE A 66 -7.43 -5.54 12.11
N VAL A 67 -7.22 -4.24 11.98
CA VAL A 67 -6.87 -3.62 10.71
C VAL A 67 -5.46 -3.05 10.77
N VAL A 68 -4.71 -3.24 9.70
CA VAL A 68 -3.39 -2.65 9.50
C VAL A 68 -3.44 -1.79 8.25
N GLY A 69 -2.87 -0.62 8.30
CA GLY A 69 -2.83 0.28 7.15
C GLY A 69 -1.98 1.51 7.42
N ASP A 70 -1.71 2.21 6.35
CA ASP A 70 -0.95 3.45 6.35
C ASP A 70 -1.67 4.47 5.46
N ASP A 71 -2.36 5.43 6.09
CA ASP A 71 -3.09 6.47 5.37
C ASP A 71 -2.18 7.34 4.49
N ASP A 72 -0.90 7.47 4.84
CA ASP A 72 0.10 8.17 4.03
C ASP A 72 0.47 7.42 2.72
N GLN A 73 0.13 6.13 2.63
CA GLN A 73 0.34 5.29 1.44
C GLN A 73 -0.93 5.08 0.59
N ALA A 74 -2.01 5.81 0.87
CA ALA A 74 -3.28 5.71 0.15
C ALA A 74 -3.17 6.28 -1.27
N ILE A 75 -2.75 5.47 -2.24
CA ILE A 75 -2.54 5.87 -3.64
C ILE A 75 -3.58 5.28 -4.62
N TYR A 76 -4.57 4.52 -4.14
CA TYR A 76 -5.59 3.86 -4.96
C TYR A 76 -6.96 4.54 -4.95
N GLY A 77 -7.02 5.83 -4.62
CA GLY A 77 -8.26 6.62 -4.70
C GLY A 77 -8.92 6.56 -6.08
N TRP A 78 -8.14 6.55 -7.17
CA TRP A 78 -8.61 6.40 -8.53
C TRP A 78 -9.24 5.02 -8.84
N ARG A 79 -8.99 3.99 -8.01
CA ARG A 79 -9.67 2.69 -8.03
C ARG A 79 -10.87 2.61 -7.11
N GLY A 80 -11.26 3.71 -6.48
CA GLY A 80 -12.38 3.78 -5.55
C GLY A 80 -12.03 3.48 -4.10
N ALA A 81 -10.73 3.37 -3.75
CA ALA A 81 -10.30 3.31 -2.36
C ALA A 81 -10.74 4.59 -1.60
N LYS A 82 -11.06 4.42 -0.34
CA LYS A 82 -11.55 5.48 0.53
C LYS A 82 -10.72 5.54 1.81
N VAL A 83 -9.73 6.44 1.83
CA VAL A 83 -8.90 6.65 3.03
C VAL A 83 -9.75 7.00 4.26
N GLU A 84 -10.89 7.64 4.07
CA GLU A 84 -11.86 7.95 5.11
C GLU A 84 -12.43 6.70 5.80
N ASN A 85 -12.27 5.51 5.21
CA ASN A 85 -12.66 4.25 5.86
C ASN A 85 -11.88 4.03 7.17
N VAL A 86 -10.66 4.54 7.29
CA VAL A 86 -9.86 4.47 8.52
C VAL A 86 -10.56 5.24 9.65
N GLN A 87 -10.99 6.48 9.39
CA GLN A 87 -11.73 7.27 10.36
C GLN A 87 -13.11 6.70 10.63
N ARG A 88 -13.75 6.13 9.60
CA ARG A 88 -15.04 5.47 9.72
C ARG A 88 -14.95 4.21 10.59
N PHE A 89 -13.87 3.44 10.45
CA PHE A 89 -13.61 2.28 11.30
C PHE A 89 -13.59 2.65 12.79
N LEU A 90 -12.89 3.70 13.16
CA LEU A 90 -12.82 4.16 14.56
C LEU A 90 -14.18 4.61 15.12
N ARG A 91 -15.07 5.11 14.26
CA ARG A 91 -16.44 5.46 14.65
C ARG A 91 -17.36 4.23 14.77
N ASP A 92 -17.21 3.28 13.85
CA ASP A 92 -18.05 2.10 13.75
C ASP A 92 -17.69 1.04 14.81
N PHE A 93 -16.40 0.97 15.19
CA PHE A 93 -15.89 0.07 16.23
C PHE A 93 -15.44 0.87 17.44
N THR A 94 -16.45 1.30 18.25
CA THR A 94 -16.19 2.06 19.47
C THR A 94 -15.39 1.24 20.46
N GLY A 95 -14.25 1.77 20.89
CA GLY A 95 -13.30 1.06 21.77
C GLY A 95 -12.13 0.40 21.02
N ALA A 96 -12.03 0.54 19.69
CA ALA A 96 -10.84 0.14 18.97
C ALA A 96 -9.62 0.93 19.46
N ALA A 97 -8.56 0.21 19.83
CA ALA A 97 -7.29 0.81 20.20
C ALA A 97 -6.48 1.12 18.92
N THR A 98 -5.90 2.30 18.84
CA THR A 98 -5.00 2.69 17.75
C THR A 98 -3.56 2.64 18.24
N LEU A 99 -2.72 1.87 17.55
CA LEU A 99 -1.30 1.78 17.80
C LEU A 99 -0.57 2.35 16.57
N LYS A 100 0.36 3.29 16.79
CA LYS A 100 1.19 3.86 15.73
C LYS A 100 2.56 3.20 15.74
N LEU A 101 2.98 2.68 14.59
CA LEU A 101 4.32 2.15 14.38
C LEU A 101 5.12 3.21 13.62
N GLU A 102 5.95 3.96 14.32
CA GLU A 102 6.69 5.10 13.76
C GLU A 102 8.17 4.78 13.51
N GLN A 103 8.71 3.76 14.17
CA GLN A 103 10.07 3.32 13.92
C GLN A 103 10.15 2.54 12.61
N ASN A 104 11.02 3.00 11.71
CA ASN A 104 11.29 2.37 10.42
C ASN A 104 12.62 1.61 10.49
N TYR A 105 12.62 0.38 9.99
CA TYR A 105 13.79 -0.51 9.96
C TYR A 105 14.31 -0.77 8.54
N ARG A 106 13.71 -0.12 7.54
CA ARG A 106 14.03 -0.33 6.12
C ARG A 106 14.97 0.72 5.58
N SER A 107 14.74 1.99 5.94
CA SER A 107 15.35 3.14 5.30
C SER A 107 16.24 3.93 6.25
N SER A 108 17.26 4.60 5.71
CA SER A 108 18.08 5.58 6.42
C SER A 108 17.31 6.87 6.72
N ALA A 109 17.85 7.67 7.63
CA ALA A 109 17.21 8.92 8.07
C ALA A 109 17.04 9.92 6.91
N ASN A 110 17.98 10.03 5.97
CA ASN A 110 17.86 10.93 4.82
C ASN A 110 16.62 10.60 3.95
N ILE A 111 16.34 9.33 3.72
CA ILE A 111 15.16 8.88 2.97
C ILE A 111 13.88 9.21 3.75
N LEU A 112 13.86 8.92 5.06
CA LEU A 112 12.69 9.18 5.90
C LEU A 112 12.41 10.66 6.06
N ASN A 113 13.44 11.49 6.18
CA ASN A 113 13.31 12.94 6.27
C ASN A 113 12.68 13.52 4.98
N ALA A 114 13.11 13.04 3.82
CA ALA A 114 12.52 13.43 2.55
C ALA A 114 11.05 12.97 2.44
N ALA A 115 10.75 11.72 2.82
CA ALA A 115 9.39 11.19 2.83
C ALA A 115 8.47 11.97 3.80
N ASN A 116 8.93 12.22 5.03
CA ASN A 116 8.21 13.02 6.00
C ASN A 116 7.95 14.45 5.50
N ALA A 117 8.92 15.07 4.82
CA ALA A 117 8.75 16.41 4.26
C ALA A 117 7.71 16.44 3.14
N VAL A 118 7.69 15.44 2.26
CA VAL A 118 6.69 15.32 1.20
C VAL A 118 5.29 15.13 1.78
N ILE A 119 5.12 14.18 2.71
CA ILE A 119 3.80 13.84 3.25
C ILE A 119 3.25 14.92 4.20
N ALA A 120 4.09 15.77 4.75
CA ALA A 120 3.67 16.88 5.60
C ALA A 120 2.75 17.90 4.90
N HIS A 121 2.74 17.91 3.55
CA HIS A 121 1.83 18.75 2.77
C HIS A 121 0.38 18.23 2.77
N ASN A 122 0.15 16.97 3.15
CA ASN A 122 -1.20 16.41 3.28
C ASN A 122 -1.80 16.83 4.64
N GLN A 123 -3.01 17.41 4.62
CA GLN A 123 -3.65 17.96 5.83
C GLN A 123 -4.54 16.96 6.57
N ASP A 124 -5.20 16.05 5.85
CA ASP A 124 -6.22 15.13 6.41
C ASP A 124 -5.66 13.75 6.76
N ARG A 125 -4.52 13.71 7.47
CA ARG A 125 -3.84 12.48 7.86
C ARG A 125 -3.96 12.20 9.36
N LEU A 126 -3.86 10.92 9.76
CA LEU A 126 -3.81 10.53 11.18
C LEU A 126 -2.57 11.06 11.90
N GLY A 127 -1.58 11.49 11.15
CA GLY A 127 -0.34 12.09 11.63
C GLY A 127 0.56 11.07 12.31
N LYS A 128 1.69 10.79 11.67
CA LYS A 128 2.84 10.06 12.23
C LYS A 128 4.10 10.69 11.68
N GLN A 129 5.21 10.43 12.35
CA GLN A 129 6.53 10.83 11.87
C GLN A 129 7.45 9.62 11.93
N LEU A 130 7.87 9.17 10.76
CA LEU A 130 8.79 8.03 10.66
C LEU A 130 10.19 8.46 11.12
N TRP A 131 10.81 7.59 11.91
CA TRP A 131 12.18 7.75 12.37
C TRP A 131 12.92 6.40 12.31
N THR A 132 14.25 6.42 12.38
CA THR A 132 15.09 5.21 12.33
C THR A 132 16.35 5.38 13.17
N ASP A 133 16.88 4.26 13.64
CA ASP A 133 18.21 4.17 14.28
C ASP A 133 19.32 3.79 13.28
N ALA A 134 18.99 3.63 11.97
CA ALA A 134 19.94 3.18 10.95
C ALA A 134 20.97 4.27 10.52
N GLY A 135 20.97 5.44 11.17
CA GLY A 135 21.85 6.55 10.83
C GLY A 135 21.37 7.35 9.61
N GLU A 136 22.16 8.34 9.19
CA GLU A 136 21.79 9.26 8.12
C GLU A 136 21.72 8.59 6.74
N GLY A 137 22.65 7.67 6.44
CA GLY A 137 22.76 7.03 5.14
C GLY A 137 23.33 7.97 4.06
N GLU A 138 23.32 7.50 2.82
CA GLU A 138 23.76 8.28 1.67
C GLU A 138 22.81 9.45 1.37
N PRO A 139 23.31 10.59 0.86
CA PRO A 139 22.49 11.67 0.36
C PRO A 139 21.59 11.20 -0.81
N ILE A 140 20.45 11.87 -0.96
CA ILE A 140 19.58 11.65 -2.12
C ILE A 140 20.09 12.47 -3.30
N ASP A 141 20.43 11.79 -4.39
CA ASP A 141 20.83 12.43 -5.63
C ASP A 141 19.61 12.83 -6.48
N LEU A 142 19.61 14.04 -6.98
CA LEU A 142 18.61 14.52 -7.94
C LEU A 142 19.26 14.76 -9.30
N TYR A 143 18.78 14.06 -10.31
CA TYR A 143 19.21 14.24 -11.69
C TYR A 143 18.06 14.71 -12.58
N ALA A 144 18.27 15.79 -13.31
CA ALA A 144 17.30 16.31 -14.27
C ALA A 144 17.79 15.95 -15.69
N ALA A 145 17.18 14.92 -16.27
CA ALA A 145 17.50 14.45 -17.60
C ALA A 145 16.95 15.36 -18.71
N TYR A 146 17.57 15.36 -19.87
CA TYR A 146 17.10 16.06 -21.07
C TYR A 146 15.90 15.37 -21.74
N ASN A 147 15.85 14.04 -21.64
CA ASN A 147 14.80 13.20 -22.19
C ASN A 147 14.83 11.81 -21.52
N GLU A 148 13.88 10.96 -21.88
CA GLU A 148 13.72 9.60 -21.33
C GLU A 148 14.92 8.68 -21.58
N VAL A 149 15.62 8.85 -22.70
CA VAL A 149 16.82 8.05 -23.03
C VAL A 149 17.98 8.45 -22.13
N ASP A 150 18.16 9.74 -21.89
CA ASP A 150 19.18 10.27 -20.98
C ASP A 150 18.91 9.85 -19.54
N GLU A 151 17.65 9.89 -19.10
CA GLU A 151 17.22 9.40 -17.79
C GLU A 151 17.56 7.90 -17.60
N ALA A 152 17.19 7.09 -18.58
CA ALA A 152 17.44 5.65 -18.53
C ALA A 152 18.94 5.32 -18.52
N ARG A 153 19.72 6.03 -19.34
CA ARG A 153 21.18 5.88 -19.34
C ARG A 153 21.79 6.21 -17.99
N TYR A 154 21.42 7.35 -17.40
CA TYR A 154 21.91 7.75 -16.08
C TYR A 154 21.58 6.70 -15.01
N ALA A 155 20.33 6.20 -14.97
CA ALA A 155 19.94 5.17 -14.02
C ALA A 155 20.78 3.89 -14.16
N VAL A 156 21.00 3.43 -15.39
CA VAL A 156 21.80 2.23 -15.66
C VAL A 156 23.27 2.45 -15.30
N GLU A 157 23.84 3.62 -15.59
CA GLU A 157 25.20 3.98 -15.18
C GLU A 157 25.35 3.99 -13.65
N ARG A 158 24.36 4.49 -12.91
CA ARG A 158 24.37 4.46 -11.44
C ARG A 158 24.32 3.03 -10.90
N ILE A 159 23.51 2.16 -11.50
CA ILE A 159 23.49 0.73 -11.14
C ILE A 159 24.83 0.06 -11.42
N ALA A 160 25.43 0.33 -12.57
CA ALA A 160 26.75 -0.21 -12.90
C ALA A 160 27.83 0.24 -11.91
N GLN A 161 27.84 1.51 -11.51
CA GLN A 161 28.73 2.03 -10.47
C GLN A 161 28.51 1.36 -9.12
N TRP A 162 27.25 1.14 -8.72
CA TRP A 162 26.90 0.43 -7.50
C TRP A 162 27.48 -0.99 -7.49
N VAL A 163 27.32 -1.72 -8.59
CA VAL A 163 27.81 -3.09 -8.72
C VAL A 163 29.35 -3.13 -8.75
N GLN A 164 30.01 -2.17 -9.43
CA GLN A 164 31.48 -2.04 -9.41
C GLN A 164 32.01 -1.73 -8.00
N GLY A 165 31.23 -1.03 -7.19
CA GLY A 165 31.52 -0.76 -5.78
C GLY A 165 31.29 -1.94 -4.84
N GLY A 166 30.86 -3.10 -5.36
CA GLY A 166 30.62 -4.34 -4.58
C GLY A 166 29.15 -4.61 -4.24
N GLY A 167 28.22 -3.80 -4.76
CA GLY A 167 26.78 -4.05 -4.65
C GLY A 167 26.30 -5.17 -5.57
N ASN A 168 25.06 -5.61 -5.40
CA ASN A 168 24.45 -6.66 -6.21
C ASN A 168 23.31 -6.08 -7.05
N HIS A 169 23.18 -6.53 -8.32
CA HIS A 169 22.07 -6.12 -9.20
C HIS A 169 20.69 -6.35 -8.57
N GLY A 170 20.52 -7.44 -7.79
CA GLY A 170 19.27 -7.75 -7.12
C GLY A 170 18.87 -6.77 -5.98
N GLU A 171 19.78 -5.87 -5.60
CA GLU A 171 19.52 -4.83 -4.58
C GLU A 171 19.16 -3.47 -5.20
N ALA A 172 19.19 -3.36 -6.53
CA ALA A 172 18.82 -2.15 -7.25
C ALA A 172 17.41 -2.27 -7.83
N ALA A 173 16.63 -1.20 -7.75
CA ALA A 173 15.31 -1.15 -8.36
C ALA A 173 15.10 0.20 -9.06
N ILE A 174 14.47 0.18 -10.24
CA ILE A 174 14.01 1.37 -10.95
C ILE A 174 12.51 1.46 -10.80
N LEU A 175 12.04 2.54 -10.15
CA LEU A 175 10.62 2.82 -9.95
C LEU A 175 10.15 3.89 -10.94
N TYR A 176 9.08 3.62 -11.65
CA TYR A 176 8.50 4.55 -12.63
C TYR A 176 6.98 4.67 -12.47
N ARG A 177 6.40 5.77 -12.94
CA ARG A 177 4.99 6.08 -12.74
C ARG A 177 4.05 5.27 -13.62
N SER A 178 4.44 4.94 -14.84
CA SER A 178 3.61 4.19 -15.79
C SER A 178 4.42 3.15 -16.55
N ASN A 179 3.77 2.04 -16.90
CA ASN A 179 4.40 0.95 -17.63
C ASN A 179 5.00 1.37 -18.99
N ALA A 180 4.49 2.45 -19.59
CA ALA A 180 5.05 2.98 -20.83
C ALA A 180 6.51 3.45 -20.70
N GLN A 181 6.91 3.86 -19.49
CA GLN A 181 8.29 4.29 -19.20
C GLN A 181 9.29 3.14 -19.12
N SER A 182 8.83 1.88 -18.87
CA SER A 182 9.72 0.73 -18.73
C SER A 182 10.59 0.51 -19.95
N ARG A 183 10.05 0.78 -21.14
CA ARG A 183 10.73 0.48 -22.41
C ARG A 183 12.10 1.17 -22.54
N ALA A 184 12.21 2.44 -22.18
CA ALA A 184 13.47 3.17 -22.25
C ALA A 184 14.52 2.57 -21.31
N PHE A 185 14.09 2.18 -20.09
CA PHE A 185 14.97 1.52 -19.13
C PHE A 185 15.38 0.12 -19.59
N GLU A 186 14.45 -0.67 -20.13
CA GLU A 186 14.72 -2.01 -20.65
C GLU A 186 15.73 -1.97 -21.82
N GLU A 187 15.56 -1.05 -22.77
CA GLU A 187 16.49 -0.85 -23.89
C GLU A 187 17.90 -0.45 -23.38
N ALA A 188 17.99 0.44 -22.38
CA ALA A 188 19.26 0.84 -21.79
C ALA A 188 19.95 -0.29 -21.01
N LEU A 189 19.18 -1.07 -20.23
CA LEU A 189 19.69 -2.23 -19.47
C LEU A 189 20.21 -3.33 -20.41
N LEU A 190 19.47 -3.61 -21.49
CA LEU A 190 19.90 -4.57 -22.53
C LEU A 190 21.17 -4.11 -23.22
N ALA A 191 21.26 -2.84 -23.60
CA ALA A 191 22.46 -2.29 -24.24
C ALA A 191 23.69 -2.36 -23.33
N ALA A 192 23.51 -2.18 -22.03
CA ALA A 192 24.56 -2.28 -21.02
C ALA A 192 24.82 -3.73 -20.53
N GLN A 193 24.08 -4.71 -21.04
CA GLN A 193 24.13 -6.12 -20.61
C GLN A 193 23.89 -6.32 -19.11
N VAL A 194 23.07 -5.46 -18.50
CA VAL A 194 22.64 -5.57 -17.10
C VAL A 194 21.42 -6.48 -17.03
N PRO A 195 21.48 -7.58 -16.25
CA PRO A 195 20.33 -8.45 -16.08
C PRO A 195 19.22 -7.72 -15.30
N TYR A 196 17.98 -7.85 -15.77
CA TYR A 196 16.83 -7.20 -15.12
C TYR A 196 15.59 -8.10 -15.13
N ARG A 197 14.61 -7.72 -14.32
CA ARG A 197 13.26 -8.30 -14.28
C ARG A 197 12.25 -7.17 -14.19
N VAL A 198 11.19 -7.23 -15.02
CA VAL A 198 10.00 -6.36 -14.96
C VAL A 198 8.85 -7.08 -14.27
#